data_1b5f24497d985a2954196131ef0e155b
#
_entry.id   1b5f24497d985a2954196131ef0e155b
#
_cell.length_a   1.000
_cell.length_b   1.000
_cell.length_c   1.000
_cell.angle_alpha   90.00
_cell.angle_beta   90.00
_cell.angle_gamma   90.00
#
_symmetry.space_group_name_H-M   'P 1'
#
loop_
_entity.id
_entity.type
_entity.pdbx_description
1 polymer ?
#
loop_
_entity_poly.entity_id
_entity_poly.type
_entity_poly.pdbx_seq_one_letter_code
_entity_poly.pdbx_strand_id
1 'polypeptide(L)'
;MGIEEGEVMKVRATIDINVSMGDVSHDGTGCQGYLPEGTRYEDIVRVFGKPQLGASLDGKIKMEWVGRINGLVFTIYDYKSRMDPERNTNWHIGAKLKLASELVNLYFISKK
;
A
#
# COMPACT_ATOMS: atom_id res chain seq x y z
N MET A 1 22.34 19.38 26.52
CA MET A 1 21.55 18.17 26.39
C MET A 1 20.60 18.32 25.21
N GLY A 2 20.52 17.35 24.37
CA GLY A 2 19.68 17.42 23.19
C GLY A 2 18.22 17.11 23.48
N ILE A 3 17.45 16.90 22.41
CA ILE A 3 16.08 16.49 22.51
C ILE A 3 16.01 15.12 23.16
N GLU A 4 15.15 14.98 24.14
CA GLU A 4 14.97 13.72 24.82
C GLU A 4 14.20 12.76 23.96
N GLU A 5 14.44 11.47 24.14
CA GLU A 5 13.77 10.44 23.37
C GLU A 5 12.25 10.52 23.50
N GLY A 6 11.72 10.88 24.65
CA GLY A 6 10.30 11.04 24.86
C GLY A 6 9.68 12.09 23.96
N GLU A 7 10.37 13.18 23.71
CA GLU A 7 9.89 14.24 22.83
C GLU A 7 9.87 13.77 21.36
N VAL A 8 10.91 13.06 20.93
CA VAL A 8 10.97 12.51 19.59
C VAL A 8 9.86 11.53 19.37
N MET A 9 9.56 10.67 20.34
CA MET A 9 8.48 9.70 20.23
C MET A 9 7.12 10.36 20.20
N LYS A 10 6.92 11.46 20.94
CA LYS A 10 5.67 12.19 20.90
C LYS A 10 5.42 12.77 19.50
N VAL A 11 6.44 13.32 18.86
CA VAL A 11 6.32 13.85 17.51
C VAL A 11 5.88 12.76 16.54
N ARG A 12 6.48 11.58 16.63
CA ARG A 12 6.09 10.47 15.77
C ARG A 12 4.66 10.00 16.01
N ALA A 13 4.19 10.07 17.23
CA ALA A 13 2.86 9.63 17.59
C ALA A 13 1.75 10.55 17.08
N THR A 14 2.09 11.76 16.61
CA THR A 14 1.10 12.71 16.12
C THR A 14 0.88 12.66 14.61
N ILE A 15 1.54 11.75 13.91
CA ILE A 15 1.34 11.60 12.46
C ILE A 15 0.01 10.89 12.21
N ASP A 16 -0.92 11.60 11.56
CA ASP A 16 -2.21 11.05 11.17
C ASP A 16 -2.14 10.56 9.74
N ILE A 17 -2.64 9.35 9.53
CA ILE A 17 -2.72 8.76 8.21
C ILE A 17 -4.18 8.42 7.91
N ASN A 18 -4.71 9.00 6.83
CA ASN A 18 -6.08 8.78 6.38
C ASN A 18 -6.07 8.01 5.07
N VAL A 19 -6.82 6.90 5.04
CA VAL A 19 -6.92 6.05 3.86
C VAL A 19 -8.36 5.99 3.39
N SER A 20 -8.56 6.11 2.07
CA SER A 20 -9.86 5.97 1.44
C SER A 20 -9.68 5.07 0.23
N MET A 21 -10.41 3.96 0.17
CA MET A 21 -10.28 3.00 -0.92
C MET A 21 -11.33 3.20 -2.00
N GLY A 22 -10.94 2.92 -3.25
CA GLY A 22 -11.84 3.00 -4.39
C GLY A 22 -11.99 4.42 -4.94
N ASP A 23 -12.84 4.56 -5.95
CA ASP A 23 -13.23 5.83 -6.59
C ASP A 23 -12.07 6.75 -6.96
N VAL A 24 -11.01 6.17 -7.52
CA VAL A 24 -9.86 6.95 -7.92
C VAL A 24 -9.22 6.34 -9.16
N SER A 25 -8.76 7.22 -10.07
CA SER A 25 -7.97 6.79 -11.21
C SER A 25 -6.54 6.58 -10.77
N HIS A 26 -5.96 5.46 -11.20
CA HIS A 26 -4.55 5.15 -10.93
C HIS A 26 -3.66 5.46 -12.15
N ASP A 27 -4.18 6.20 -13.12
CA ASP A 27 -3.40 6.60 -14.29
C ASP A 27 -2.15 7.39 -13.87
N GLY A 28 -1.04 7.08 -14.51
CA GLY A 28 0.22 7.75 -14.22
C GLY A 28 0.95 7.26 -12.99
N THR A 29 0.42 6.26 -12.29
CA THR A 29 1.14 5.65 -11.18
C THR A 29 2.16 4.64 -11.72
N GLY A 30 3.24 4.48 -11.01
CA GLY A 30 4.25 3.47 -11.30
C GLY A 30 4.74 2.87 -9.99
N CYS A 31 5.50 1.80 -10.07
CA CYS A 31 6.01 1.13 -8.88
C CYS A 31 6.96 2.05 -8.12
N GLN A 32 6.61 2.34 -6.86
CA GLN A 32 7.42 3.18 -5.98
C GLN A 32 7.91 2.42 -4.76
N GLY A 33 7.44 1.21 -4.57
CA GLY A 33 7.85 0.41 -3.42
C GLY A 33 7.11 -0.92 -3.38
N TYR A 34 7.26 -1.59 -2.25
CA TYR A 34 6.69 -2.91 -2.03
C TYR A 34 6.17 -2.99 -0.60
N LEU A 35 5.12 -3.77 -0.39
CA LEU A 35 4.74 -4.17 0.96
C LEU A 35 5.83 -5.10 1.52
N PRO A 36 5.90 -5.27 2.85
CA PRO A 36 6.92 -6.14 3.44
C PRO A 36 6.91 -7.51 2.78
N GLU A 37 8.10 -8.06 2.58
CA GLU A 37 8.26 -9.41 2.03
C GLU A 37 7.50 -10.41 2.89
N GLY A 38 6.80 -11.34 2.24
CA GLY A 38 5.98 -12.32 2.95
C GLY A 38 4.56 -11.90 3.22
N THR A 39 4.19 -10.64 2.86
CA THR A 39 2.80 -10.18 3.00
C THR A 39 1.89 -11.04 2.15
N ARG A 40 0.78 -11.48 2.73
CA ARG A 40 -0.21 -12.31 2.05
C ARG A 40 -1.43 -11.51 1.65
N TYR A 41 -2.16 -12.02 0.67
CA TYR A 41 -3.42 -11.45 0.23
C TYR A 41 -4.35 -11.17 1.43
N GLU A 42 -4.50 -12.13 2.31
CA GLU A 42 -5.38 -11.99 3.47
C GLU A 42 -4.95 -10.88 4.42
N ASP A 43 -3.64 -10.60 4.51
CA ASP A 43 -3.14 -9.49 5.31
C ASP A 43 -3.57 -8.15 4.72
N ILE A 44 -3.52 -8.05 3.39
CA ILE A 44 -3.93 -6.82 2.70
C ILE A 44 -5.42 -6.62 2.85
N VAL A 45 -6.22 -7.67 2.70
CA VAL A 45 -7.67 -7.59 2.89
C VAL A 45 -8.01 -7.13 4.31
N ARG A 46 -7.28 -7.62 5.30
CA ARG A 46 -7.52 -7.24 6.69
C ARG A 46 -7.30 -5.75 6.91
N VAL A 47 -6.34 -5.15 6.24
CA VAL A 47 -6.00 -3.73 6.42
C VAL A 47 -6.77 -2.82 5.48
N PHE A 48 -6.89 -3.18 4.21
CA PHE A 48 -7.44 -2.32 3.16
C PHE A 48 -8.79 -2.77 2.61
N GLY A 49 -9.28 -3.94 3.04
CA GLY A 49 -10.51 -4.50 2.49
C GLY A 49 -10.24 -5.27 1.20
N LYS A 50 -11.31 -5.58 0.48
CA LYS A 50 -11.19 -6.33 -0.77
C LYS A 50 -10.64 -5.45 -1.89
N PRO A 51 -9.92 -6.05 -2.86
CA PRO A 51 -9.39 -5.27 -3.98
C PRO A 51 -10.52 -4.74 -4.85
N GLN A 52 -10.29 -3.59 -5.47
CA GLN A 52 -11.26 -2.92 -6.33
C GLN A 52 -11.21 -3.43 -7.76
N LEU A 53 -10.02 -3.85 -8.22
CA LEU A 53 -9.83 -4.26 -9.61
C LEU A 53 -9.36 -5.71 -9.69
N GLY A 54 -9.85 -6.41 -10.71
CA GLY A 54 -9.40 -7.76 -11.03
C GLY A 54 -8.27 -7.74 -12.05
N ALA A 55 -8.24 -8.77 -12.91
CA ALA A 55 -7.17 -8.95 -13.87
C ALA A 55 -7.06 -7.80 -14.87
N SER A 56 -5.83 -7.37 -15.14
CA SER A 56 -5.57 -6.39 -16.19
C SER A 56 -5.71 -7.04 -17.56
N LEU A 57 -5.91 -6.20 -18.59
CA LEU A 57 -6.10 -6.70 -19.96
C LEU A 57 -4.90 -7.49 -20.48
N ASP A 58 -3.69 -7.13 -20.08
CA ASP A 58 -2.47 -7.81 -20.52
C ASP A 58 -2.10 -9.01 -19.65
N GLY A 59 -2.90 -9.29 -18.61
CA GLY A 59 -2.68 -10.44 -17.73
C GLY A 59 -1.52 -10.30 -16.75
N LYS A 60 -0.86 -9.16 -16.71
CA LYS A 60 0.28 -8.97 -15.81
C LYS A 60 -0.13 -8.74 -14.36
N ILE A 61 -1.32 -8.18 -14.15
CA ILE A 61 -1.88 -7.91 -12.83
C ILE A 61 -3.16 -8.73 -12.70
N LYS A 62 -3.28 -9.50 -11.63
CA LYS A 62 -4.48 -10.30 -11.38
C LYS A 62 -5.41 -9.66 -10.38
N MET A 63 -4.87 -8.83 -9.50
CA MET A 63 -5.62 -8.24 -8.40
C MET A 63 -5.01 -6.90 -8.05
N GLU A 64 -5.85 -5.88 -7.88
CA GLU A 64 -5.33 -4.53 -7.57
C GLU A 64 -6.24 -3.78 -6.62
N TRP A 65 -5.63 -3.18 -5.61
CA TRP A 65 -6.28 -2.22 -4.72
C TRP A 65 -5.94 -0.82 -5.22
N VAL A 66 -6.91 0.07 -5.18
CA VAL A 66 -6.71 1.48 -5.52
C VAL A 66 -7.33 2.36 -4.45
N GLY A 67 -6.66 3.45 -4.12
CA GLY A 67 -7.16 4.35 -3.10
C GLY A 67 -6.31 5.61 -2.97
N ARG A 68 -6.60 6.36 -1.91
CA ARG A 68 -5.83 7.55 -1.53
C ARG A 68 -5.34 7.40 -0.12
N ILE A 69 -4.13 7.86 0.11
CA ILE A 69 -3.53 7.94 1.44
C ILE A 69 -3.07 9.38 1.64
N ASN A 70 -3.66 10.05 2.62
CA ASN A 70 -3.44 11.49 2.84
C ASN A 70 -3.60 12.29 1.55
N GLY A 71 -4.63 11.93 0.75
CA GLY A 71 -4.91 12.59 -0.51
C GLY A 71 -4.07 12.13 -1.69
N LEU A 72 -3.06 11.31 -1.47
CA LEU A 72 -2.18 10.80 -2.53
C LEU A 72 -2.69 9.47 -3.07
N VAL A 73 -2.79 9.35 -4.40
CA VAL A 73 -3.23 8.11 -5.04
C VAL A 73 -2.18 7.03 -4.85
N PHE A 74 -2.63 5.84 -4.52
CA PHE A 74 -1.78 4.67 -4.47
C PHE A 74 -2.51 3.43 -4.98
N THR A 75 -1.73 2.41 -5.38
CA THR A 75 -2.25 1.10 -5.73
C THR A 75 -1.41 0.03 -5.04
N ILE A 76 -2.01 -1.14 -4.85
CA ILE A 76 -1.29 -2.33 -4.40
C ILE A 76 -1.67 -3.43 -5.38
N TYR A 77 -0.68 -4.14 -5.91
CA TYR A 77 -0.95 -5.13 -6.95
C TYR A 77 0.11 -6.21 -7.00
N ASP A 78 -0.28 -7.39 -7.50
CA ASP A 78 0.67 -8.42 -7.91
C ASP A 78 1.14 -8.08 -9.32
N TYR A 79 2.35 -8.47 -9.67
CA TYR A 79 2.86 -8.16 -10.99
C TYR A 79 3.60 -9.36 -11.57
N LYS A 80 3.11 -9.86 -12.68
CA LYS A 80 3.70 -11.01 -13.38
C LYS A 80 3.87 -12.23 -12.47
N SER A 81 3.01 -12.35 -11.47
CA SER A 81 3.05 -13.49 -10.57
C SER A 81 2.54 -14.74 -11.27
N ARG A 82 3.21 -15.85 -11.07
CA ARG A 82 2.77 -17.15 -11.56
C ARG A 82 1.84 -17.84 -10.57
N MET A 83 1.71 -17.26 -9.38
CA MET A 83 0.86 -17.81 -8.33
C MET A 83 -0.51 -17.17 -8.35
N ASP A 84 -1.48 -17.87 -7.78
CA ASP A 84 -2.77 -17.26 -7.49
C ASP A 84 -2.56 -16.12 -6.49
N PRO A 85 -3.39 -15.06 -6.53
CA PRO A 85 -3.23 -13.93 -5.61
C PRO A 85 -3.16 -14.37 -4.14
N GLU A 86 -3.94 -15.38 -3.75
CA GLU A 86 -3.97 -15.88 -2.36
C GLU A 86 -2.63 -16.46 -1.91
N ARG A 87 -1.78 -16.83 -2.86
CA ARG A 87 -0.47 -17.42 -2.58
C ARG A 87 0.68 -16.46 -2.81
N ASN A 88 0.40 -15.32 -3.44
CA ASN A 88 1.43 -14.35 -3.73
C ASN A 88 1.93 -13.69 -2.44
N THR A 89 3.25 -13.52 -2.34
CA THR A 89 3.88 -12.87 -1.18
C THR A 89 4.75 -11.70 -1.60
N ASN A 90 4.62 -11.26 -2.84
CA ASN A 90 5.38 -10.13 -3.39
C ASN A 90 4.40 -9.12 -3.96
N TRP A 91 4.12 -8.07 -3.19
CA TRP A 91 3.12 -7.07 -3.55
C TRP A 91 3.76 -5.71 -3.79
N HIS A 92 3.47 -5.16 -4.96
CA HIS A 92 3.98 -3.87 -5.40
C HIS A 92 3.09 -2.75 -4.90
N ILE A 93 3.70 -1.59 -4.66
CA ILE A 93 2.94 -0.37 -4.36
C ILE A 93 3.19 0.61 -5.51
N GLY A 94 2.12 1.00 -6.18
CA GLY A 94 2.17 2.00 -7.24
C GLY A 94 1.75 3.36 -6.71
N ALA A 95 2.38 4.40 -7.21
CA ALA A 95 2.06 5.78 -6.85
C ALA A 95 2.75 6.73 -7.82
N LYS A 96 2.40 8.01 -7.74
CA LYS A 96 3.12 9.06 -8.48
C LYS A 96 4.32 9.55 -7.68
N LEU A 97 4.21 9.50 -6.35
CA LEU A 97 5.26 9.97 -5.43
C LEU A 97 5.67 8.84 -4.51
N LYS A 98 6.97 8.75 -4.26
CA LYS A 98 7.51 7.76 -3.34
C LYS A 98 6.94 7.92 -1.92
N LEU A 99 6.64 9.15 -1.52
CA LEU A 99 6.05 9.43 -0.21
C LEU A 99 4.77 8.61 0.00
N ALA A 100 3.94 8.48 -1.04
CA ALA A 100 2.71 7.70 -0.92
C ALA A 100 3.01 6.24 -0.57
N SER A 101 4.01 5.63 -1.21
CA SER A 101 4.37 4.24 -0.91
C SER A 101 4.92 4.09 0.50
N GLU A 102 5.65 5.08 0.98
CA GLU A 102 6.18 5.07 2.34
C GLU A 102 5.05 5.14 3.36
N LEU A 103 4.06 6.00 3.12
CA LEU A 103 2.88 6.11 3.98
C LEU A 103 2.06 4.82 3.97
N VAL A 104 1.90 4.20 2.80
CA VAL A 104 1.18 2.93 2.68
C VAL A 104 1.86 1.86 3.54
N ASN A 105 3.18 1.77 3.48
CA ASN A 105 3.92 0.80 4.29
C ASN A 105 3.76 1.07 5.79
N LEU A 106 3.86 2.33 6.20
CA LEU A 106 3.68 2.69 7.61
C LEU A 106 2.30 2.31 8.09
N TYR A 107 1.28 2.66 7.31
CA TYR A 107 -0.10 2.35 7.66
C TYR A 107 -0.31 0.83 7.74
N PHE A 108 0.17 0.10 6.75
CA PHE A 108 0.02 -1.35 6.70
C PHE A 108 0.66 -2.01 7.93
N ILE A 109 1.90 -1.65 8.22
CA ILE A 109 2.64 -2.22 9.35
C ILE A 109 1.93 -1.89 10.67
N SER A 110 1.36 -0.70 10.80
CA SER A 110 0.68 -0.29 12.04
C SER A 110 -0.66 -1.00 12.26
N LYS A 111 -1.33 -1.43 11.19
CA LYS A 111 -2.65 -2.07 11.26
C LYS A 111 -2.64 -3.58 11.12
N LYS A 112 -1.56 -4.10 10.61
CA LYS A 112 -1.41 -5.52 10.36
C LYS A 112 -1.56 -6.38 11.62
#